data_52dc489c58b201b0a549bf706ef0ba2f
#
_entry.id   52dc489c58b201b0a549bf706ef0ba2f
#
_cell.length_a   1.000
_cell.length_b   1.000
_cell.length_c   1.000
_cell.angle_alpha   90.00
_cell.angle_beta   90.00
_cell.angle_gamma   90.00
#
_symmetry.space_group_name_H-M   'P 1'
#
loop_
_entity.id
_entity.type
_entity.pdbx_description
1 polymer ?
#
loop_
_entity_poly.entity_id
_entity_poly.type
_entity_poly.pdbx_seq_one_letter_code
_entity_poly.pdbx_strand_id
1 'polypeptide(L)'
;AFTVDATGLQTFPAMYSKGVPLGTQSQWGWHSFANPDRLTSEETLKEYDFGRGKKELYATQFKEEGRQQDAANWFRVNPHRLHLGIVGFDVEEGTDIEQVTDVHQKLCLWDGKIESRFKLNGEDYQVETVCHPSNDMIAANITSKAHTGICFRFPYPTGAHCDDACNWEAVDKHTTTIVTQNESSAVLKHTLDSIEYFVTLYWEGKATFNEKAKHYFVLTPMDDHLAFACAFTST
;
A
#
# COMPACT_ATOMS: atom_id res chain seq x y z
N ALA A 1 -9.02 0.15 -2.94
CA ALA A 1 -8.93 1.27 -1.99
C ALA A 1 -7.57 1.93 -2.09
N PHE A 2 -7.55 3.25 -2.00
CA PHE A 2 -6.34 4.07 -1.96
C PHE A 2 -6.53 5.10 -0.85
N THR A 3 -5.80 4.97 0.24
CA THR A 3 -5.85 5.92 1.36
C THR A 3 -4.79 6.99 1.18
N VAL A 4 -5.05 8.19 1.63
CA VAL A 4 -4.13 9.33 1.46
C VAL A 4 -3.83 10.02 2.78
N ASP A 5 -2.66 10.62 2.88
CA ASP A 5 -2.29 11.56 3.94
C ASP A 5 -2.61 13.02 3.56
N ALA A 6 -2.06 13.98 4.30
CA ALA A 6 -2.25 15.41 4.06
C ALA A 6 -1.76 15.89 2.70
N THR A 7 -0.86 15.13 2.04
CA THR A 7 -0.33 15.46 0.71
C THR A 7 -1.28 15.09 -0.43
N GLY A 8 -2.37 14.36 -0.14
CA GLY A 8 -3.26 13.80 -1.16
C GLY A 8 -2.74 12.51 -1.80
N LEU A 9 -1.58 12.03 -1.36
CA LEU A 9 -0.94 10.77 -1.76
C LEU A 9 -0.59 9.96 -0.50
N GLN A 10 0.36 9.01 -0.60
CA GLN A 10 0.82 8.14 0.49
C GLN A 10 2.30 8.42 0.81
N THR A 11 2.60 9.66 1.16
CA THR A 11 3.99 10.12 1.34
C THR A 11 4.61 9.60 2.63
N PHE A 12 3.81 9.44 3.70
CA PHE A 12 4.29 9.14 5.05
C PHE A 12 3.78 7.77 5.54
N PRO A 13 4.31 6.65 5.03
CA PRO A 13 3.86 5.30 5.41
C PRO A 13 4.06 5.00 6.90
N ALA A 14 4.99 5.68 7.59
CA ALA A 14 5.17 5.55 9.04
C ALA A 14 3.94 5.96 9.86
N MET A 15 2.98 6.67 9.28
CA MET A 15 1.68 6.93 9.93
C MET A 15 0.88 5.66 10.18
N TYR A 16 1.21 4.56 9.50
CA TYR A 16 0.61 3.25 9.78
C TYR A 16 0.77 2.86 11.25
N SER A 17 1.97 3.03 11.81
CA SER A 17 2.25 2.76 13.21
C SER A 17 1.50 3.67 14.18
N LYS A 18 1.01 4.82 13.70
CA LYS A 18 0.19 5.79 14.45
C LYS A 18 -1.32 5.53 14.30
N GLY A 19 -1.71 4.42 13.68
CA GLY A 19 -3.11 4.03 13.51
C GLY A 19 -3.81 4.61 12.27
N VAL A 20 -3.10 5.29 11.38
CA VAL A 20 -3.62 5.78 10.10
C VAL A 20 -3.19 4.81 8.99
N PRO A 21 -4.10 3.99 8.45
CA PRO A 21 -3.74 3.02 7.42
C PRO A 21 -3.50 3.74 6.08
N LEU A 22 -2.24 3.82 5.67
CA LEU A 22 -1.86 4.22 4.31
C LEU A 22 -1.59 2.97 3.50
N GLY A 23 -2.22 2.85 2.33
CA GLY A 23 -1.99 1.71 1.48
C GLY A 23 -2.90 1.65 0.28
N THR A 24 -2.49 0.81 -0.67
CA THR A 24 -3.23 0.51 -1.88
C THR A 24 -3.69 -0.93 -1.83
N GLN A 25 -4.98 -1.15 -2.00
CA GLN A 25 -5.60 -2.49 -1.97
C GLN A 25 -6.61 -2.63 -3.10
N SER A 26 -6.69 -3.83 -3.66
CA SER A 26 -7.70 -4.22 -4.63
C SER A 26 -8.50 -5.45 -4.15
N GLN A 27 -9.64 -5.72 -4.78
CA GLN A 27 -10.48 -6.86 -4.43
C GLN A 27 -9.83 -8.21 -4.74
N TRP A 28 -9.03 -8.29 -5.78
CA TRP A 28 -8.27 -9.48 -6.18
C TRP A 28 -6.99 -9.67 -5.35
N GLY A 29 -6.47 -8.61 -4.70
CA GLY A 29 -5.21 -8.62 -3.96
C GLY A 29 -5.31 -9.37 -2.65
N TRP A 30 -5.15 -10.70 -2.68
CA TRP A 30 -5.08 -11.57 -1.51
C TRP A 30 -3.76 -12.32 -1.49
N HIS A 31 -3.23 -12.51 -0.30
CA HIS A 31 -2.02 -13.28 -0.06
C HIS A 31 -2.19 -14.24 1.10
N SER A 32 -1.46 -15.35 1.06
CA SER A 32 -1.32 -16.28 2.17
C SER A 32 0.12 -16.76 2.21
N PHE A 33 0.70 -16.77 3.39
CA PHE A 33 1.99 -17.43 3.60
C PHE A 33 1.85 -18.94 3.45
N ALA A 34 2.96 -19.60 3.13
CA ALA A 34 3.00 -21.05 3.09
C ALA A 34 2.57 -21.68 4.43
N ASN A 35 1.95 -22.85 4.36
CA ASN A 35 1.56 -23.67 5.52
C ASN A 35 2.37 -24.98 5.52
N PRO A 36 3.68 -24.94 5.84
CA PRO A 36 4.53 -26.14 5.80
C PRO A 36 4.12 -27.19 6.85
N ASP A 37 3.58 -26.73 7.98
CA ASP A 37 3.16 -27.59 9.08
C ASP A 37 1.76 -28.18 8.90
N ARG A 38 1.10 -27.86 7.78
CA ARG A 38 -0.25 -28.33 7.44
C ARG A 38 -1.24 -28.09 8.57
N LEU A 39 -1.21 -26.89 9.15
CA LEU A 39 -2.14 -26.45 10.17
C LEU A 39 -3.56 -26.40 9.60
N THR A 40 -4.54 -26.83 10.40
CA THR A 40 -5.95 -26.87 9.98
C THR A 40 -6.81 -25.94 10.81
N SER A 41 -7.95 -25.51 10.25
CA SER A 41 -8.90 -24.64 10.95
C SER A 41 -9.53 -25.31 12.15
N GLU A 42 -9.70 -26.64 12.13
CA GLU A 42 -10.23 -27.44 13.22
C GLU A 42 -9.34 -27.34 14.48
N GLU A 43 -8.02 -27.19 14.29
CA GLU A 43 -7.06 -27.04 15.40
C GLU A 43 -7.21 -25.70 16.13
N THR A 44 -7.90 -24.73 15.54
CA THR A 44 -8.21 -23.44 16.17
C THR A 44 -9.47 -23.50 17.06
N LEU A 45 -10.22 -24.59 16.99
CA LEU A 45 -11.52 -24.70 17.64
C LEU A 45 -11.40 -25.13 19.11
N LYS A 46 -12.19 -24.47 19.96
CA LYS A 46 -12.39 -24.83 21.36
C LYS A 46 -13.87 -24.96 21.65
N GLU A 47 -14.25 -26.03 22.33
CA GLU A 47 -15.64 -26.23 22.79
C GLU A 47 -15.94 -25.33 24.00
N TYR A 48 -17.04 -24.61 23.91
CA TYR A 48 -17.61 -23.81 24.99
C TYR A 48 -18.98 -24.37 25.38
N ASP A 49 -19.20 -24.54 26.69
CA ASP A 49 -20.48 -24.95 27.27
C ASP A 49 -21.29 -23.70 27.68
N PHE A 50 -22.41 -23.49 27.02
CA PHE A 50 -23.34 -22.40 27.30
C PHE A 50 -24.44 -22.75 28.28
N GLY A 51 -24.35 -23.92 28.92
CA GLY A 51 -25.35 -24.45 29.79
C GLY A 51 -26.55 -25.08 29.08
N ARG A 52 -27.43 -25.72 29.85
CA ARG A 52 -28.63 -26.41 29.33
C ARG A 52 -28.35 -27.45 28.22
N GLY A 53 -27.14 -28.03 28.24
CA GLY A 53 -26.70 -29.02 27.26
C GLY A 53 -26.30 -28.45 25.90
N LYS A 54 -26.20 -27.14 25.80
CA LYS A 54 -25.73 -26.48 24.58
C LYS A 54 -24.23 -26.30 24.61
N LYS A 55 -23.53 -26.98 23.69
CA LYS A 55 -22.10 -26.85 23.48
C LYS A 55 -21.83 -26.47 22.03
N GLU A 56 -20.87 -25.55 21.81
CA GLU A 56 -20.51 -25.04 20.50
C GLU A 56 -19.01 -24.88 20.38
N LEU A 57 -18.51 -25.03 19.15
CA LEU A 57 -17.09 -24.83 18.82
C LEU A 57 -16.87 -23.42 18.30
N TYR A 58 -15.88 -22.74 18.84
CA TYR A 58 -15.45 -21.41 18.37
C TYR A 58 -13.95 -21.38 18.10
N ALA A 59 -13.55 -20.70 17.05
CA ALA A 59 -12.16 -20.39 16.80
C ALA A 59 -11.63 -19.51 17.93
N THR A 60 -10.50 -19.90 18.49
CA THR A 60 -9.93 -19.28 19.70
C THR A 60 -8.46 -19.00 19.51
N GLN A 61 -8.01 -17.85 20.03
CA GLN A 61 -6.59 -17.56 20.17
C GLN A 61 -6.08 -18.29 21.42
N PHE A 62 -5.33 -19.35 21.23
CA PHE A 62 -4.73 -20.12 22.33
C PHE A 62 -3.54 -19.36 22.93
N LYS A 63 -3.41 -19.36 24.25
CA LYS A 63 -2.33 -18.68 24.98
C LYS A 63 -1.16 -19.62 25.28
N GLU A 64 -1.43 -20.92 25.37
CA GLU A 64 -0.43 -21.95 25.65
C GLU A 64 0.31 -22.31 24.37
N GLU A 65 1.63 -22.41 24.46
CA GLU A 65 2.47 -22.82 23.34
C GLU A 65 2.10 -24.20 22.84
N GLY A 66 2.13 -24.39 21.54
CA GLY A 66 1.83 -25.65 20.91
C GLY A 66 1.05 -25.51 19.61
N ARG A 67 0.76 -26.63 18.99
CA ARG A 67 0.19 -26.71 17.63
C ARG A 67 -1.14 -25.94 17.48
N GLN A 68 -1.97 -25.88 18.53
CA GLN A 68 -3.23 -25.12 18.51
C GLN A 68 -2.98 -23.61 18.45
N GLN A 69 -1.97 -23.14 19.21
CA GLN A 69 -1.55 -21.73 19.14
C GLN A 69 -0.95 -21.41 17.77
N ASP A 70 -0.11 -22.30 17.24
CA ASP A 70 0.50 -22.14 15.90
C ASP A 70 -0.57 -22.05 14.82
N ALA A 71 -1.57 -22.94 14.88
CA ALA A 71 -2.72 -22.91 13.98
C ALA A 71 -3.49 -21.59 14.11
N ALA A 72 -3.84 -21.20 15.35
CA ALA A 72 -4.55 -19.94 15.59
C ALA A 72 -3.79 -18.72 15.09
N ASN A 73 -2.47 -18.67 15.29
CA ASN A 73 -1.61 -17.60 14.79
C ASN A 73 -1.56 -17.59 13.25
N TRP A 74 -1.40 -18.78 12.63
CA TRP A 74 -1.35 -18.86 11.17
C TRP A 74 -2.67 -18.43 10.53
N PHE A 75 -3.82 -18.94 11.01
CA PHE A 75 -5.14 -18.59 10.49
C PHE A 75 -5.54 -17.13 10.78
N ARG A 76 -4.95 -16.51 11.81
CA ARG A 76 -5.17 -15.10 12.11
C ARG A 76 -4.58 -14.16 11.06
N VAL A 77 -3.47 -14.56 10.43
CA VAL A 77 -2.78 -13.75 9.42
C VAL A 77 -3.01 -14.26 7.99
N ASN A 78 -3.74 -15.35 7.80
CA ASN A 78 -3.97 -15.95 6.48
C ASN A 78 -5.42 -16.36 6.24
N PRO A 79 -6.01 -16.03 5.07
CA PRO A 79 -5.46 -15.09 4.10
C PRO A 79 -5.57 -13.65 4.56
N HIS A 80 -4.76 -12.76 4.01
CA HIS A 80 -4.84 -11.33 4.27
C HIS A 80 -4.91 -10.51 2.98
N ARG A 81 -5.37 -9.27 3.10
CA ARG A 81 -5.35 -8.30 2.00
C ARG A 81 -3.90 -7.93 1.70
N LEU A 82 -3.53 -8.05 0.43
CA LEU A 82 -2.22 -7.63 -0.04
C LEU A 82 -2.15 -6.11 -0.14
N HIS A 83 -1.10 -5.54 0.44
CA HIS A 83 -0.72 -4.16 0.22
C HIS A 83 0.01 -4.06 -1.12
N LEU A 84 -0.64 -3.45 -2.13
CA LEU A 84 -0.16 -3.43 -3.51
C LEU A 84 0.99 -2.44 -3.75
N GLY A 85 1.27 -1.55 -2.83
CA GLY A 85 2.33 -0.55 -2.90
C GLY A 85 1.92 0.80 -2.36
N ILE A 86 2.92 1.64 -2.15
CA ILE A 86 2.79 3.05 -1.78
C ILE A 86 3.03 3.91 -3.02
N VAL A 87 2.19 4.93 -3.18
CA VAL A 87 2.36 6.00 -4.16
C VAL A 87 2.38 7.34 -3.42
N GLY A 88 3.52 7.99 -3.35
CA GLY A 88 3.70 9.21 -2.57
C GLY A 88 4.84 10.08 -3.08
N PHE A 89 5.10 11.20 -2.43
CA PHE A 89 6.27 12.00 -2.74
C PHE A 89 7.57 11.31 -2.28
N ASP A 90 8.62 11.42 -3.08
CA ASP A 90 9.97 10.95 -2.74
C ASP A 90 10.66 12.02 -1.88
N VAL A 91 10.36 11.99 -0.60
CA VAL A 91 10.92 12.93 0.38
C VAL A 91 12.25 12.45 0.93
N GLU A 92 13.06 13.36 1.44
CA GLU A 92 14.33 13.03 2.09
C GLU A 92 14.10 12.16 3.34
N GLU A 93 15.09 11.34 3.66
CA GLU A 93 15.08 10.52 4.86
C GLU A 93 15.00 11.42 6.12
N GLY A 94 14.10 11.06 7.04
CA GLY A 94 13.85 11.86 8.25
C GLY A 94 12.77 12.95 8.07
N THR A 95 12.24 13.14 6.88
CA THR A 95 11.06 13.99 6.69
C THR A 95 9.84 13.32 7.33
N ASP A 96 9.11 14.04 8.19
CA ASP A 96 7.88 13.57 8.84
C ASP A 96 6.68 14.41 8.39
N ILE A 97 5.48 13.88 8.60
CA ILE A 97 4.21 14.56 8.33
C ILE A 97 4.07 15.90 9.07
N GLU A 98 4.74 16.07 10.22
CA GLU A 98 4.76 17.31 10.98
C GLU A 98 5.45 18.48 10.22
N GLN A 99 6.25 18.17 9.20
CA GLN A 99 6.86 19.16 8.31
C GLN A 99 5.92 19.64 7.18
N VAL A 100 4.77 18.97 7.03
CA VAL A 100 3.72 19.41 6.12
C VAL A 100 2.89 20.49 6.82
N THR A 101 2.95 21.70 6.33
CA THR A 101 2.29 22.87 6.93
C THR A 101 1.27 23.50 5.97
N ASP A 102 0.48 24.45 6.45
CA ASP A 102 -0.54 25.16 5.67
C ASP A 102 -1.49 24.22 4.91
N VAL A 103 -1.87 23.10 5.56
CA VAL A 103 -2.66 22.03 4.93
C VAL A 103 -4.12 22.45 4.75
N HIS A 104 -4.57 22.39 3.50
CA HIS A 104 -5.97 22.49 3.11
C HIS A 104 -6.34 21.30 2.24
N GLN A 105 -7.06 20.33 2.80
CA GLN A 105 -7.50 19.14 2.06
C GLN A 105 -9.03 19.07 2.03
N LYS A 106 -9.57 18.79 0.86
CA LYS A 106 -11.01 18.66 0.62
C LYS A 106 -11.29 17.43 -0.24
N LEU A 107 -12.21 16.60 0.23
CA LEU A 107 -12.83 15.55 -0.58
C LEU A 107 -14.15 16.05 -1.15
N CYS A 108 -14.27 16.10 -2.47
CA CYS A 108 -15.54 16.29 -3.15
C CYS A 108 -16.22 14.93 -3.33
N LEU A 109 -17.23 14.64 -2.49
CA LEU A 109 -17.91 13.33 -2.51
C LEU A 109 -18.67 13.06 -3.81
N TRP A 110 -19.08 14.11 -4.53
CA TRP A 110 -19.82 13.96 -5.77
C TRP A 110 -18.94 13.48 -6.91
N ASP A 111 -17.71 13.99 -6.98
CA ASP A 111 -16.75 13.69 -8.05
C ASP A 111 -15.71 12.65 -7.62
N GLY A 112 -15.66 12.31 -6.33
CA GLY A 112 -14.63 11.43 -5.77
C GLY A 112 -13.21 12.03 -5.84
N LYS A 113 -13.10 13.37 -5.97
CA LYS A 113 -11.83 14.07 -6.09
C LYS A 113 -11.34 14.59 -4.74
N ILE A 114 -10.07 14.34 -4.43
CA ILE A 114 -9.36 14.94 -3.30
C ILE A 114 -8.51 16.09 -3.83
N GLU A 115 -8.69 17.26 -3.28
CA GLU A 115 -7.87 18.47 -3.53
C GLU A 115 -7.04 18.73 -2.29
N SER A 116 -5.72 18.73 -2.42
CA SER A 116 -4.78 19.00 -1.33
C SER A 116 -3.90 20.18 -1.69
N ARG A 117 -3.78 21.14 -0.79
CA ARG A 117 -2.82 22.25 -0.84
C ARG A 117 -2.05 22.26 0.45
N PHE A 118 -0.74 22.36 0.36
CA PHE A 118 0.12 22.32 1.53
C PHE A 118 1.49 22.92 1.20
N LYS A 119 2.30 23.13 2.25
CA LYS A 119 3.72 23.39 2.12
C LYS A 119 4.51 22.22 2.66
N LEU A 120 5.58 21.88 1.97
CA LEU A 120 6.59 20.94 2.43
C LEU A 120 7.97 21.55 2.18
N ASN A 121 8.78 21.64 3.23
CA ASN A 121 10.09 22.31 3.19
C ASN A 121 10.03 23.75 2.67
N GLY A 122 8.93 24.46 2.93
CA GLY A 122 8.71 25.86 2.51
C GLY A 122 8.18 26.03 1.09
N GLU A 123 8.13 24.99 0.28
CA GLU A 123 7.61 24.99 -1.08
C GLU A 123 6.11 24.69 -1.12
N ASP A 124 5.39 25.35 -2.03
CA ASP A 124 3.95 25.17 -2.20
C ASP A 124 3.65 23.96 -3.12
N TYR A 125 2.66 23.17 -2.73
CA TYR A 125 2.14 22.05 -3.50
C TYR A 125 0.63 22.16 -3.67
N GLN A 126 0.16 21.82 -4.86
CA GLN A 126 -1.24 21.57 -5.15
C GLN A 126 -1.36 20.19 -5.78
N VAL A 127 -2.20 19.33 -5.20
CA VAL A 127 -2.41 17.95 -5.65
C VAL A 127 -3.89 17.70 -5.80
N GLU A 128 -4.30 17.17 -6.94
CA GLU A 128 -5.63 16.63 -7.17
C GLU A 128 -5.51 15.14 -7.39
N THR A 129 -6.23 14.35 -6.58
CA THR A 129 -6.19 12.87 -6.65
C THR A 129 -7.58 12.32 -6.89
N VAL A 130 -7.68 11.36 -7.81
CA VAL A 130 -8.91 10.65 -8.13
C VAL A 130 -8.65 9.16 -8.26
N CYS A 131 -9.68 8.35 -7.96
CA CYS A 131 -9.72 6.93 -8.29
C CYS A 131 -10.66 6.68 -9.45
N HIS A 132 -10.29 5.77 -10.34
CA HIS A 132 -11.16 5.35 -11.43
C HIS A 132 -12.37 4.58 -10.87
N PRO A 133 -13.60 4.81 -11.38
CA PRO A 133 -14.81 4.23 -10.79
C PRO A 133 -14.94 2.70 -10.95
N SER A 134 -14.27 2.10 -11.94
CA SER A 134 -14.41 0.67 -12.28
C SER A 134 -13.09 -0.08 -12.43
N ASN A 135 -11.96 0.62 -12.47
CA ASN A 135 -10.62 0.01 -12.56
C ASN A 135 -9.82 0.30 -11.29
N ASP A 136 -8.93 -0.60 -10.92
CA ASP A 136 -7.98 -0.38 -9.82
C ASP A 136 -6.87 0.57 -10.27
N MET A 137 -7.23 1.83 -10.45
CA MET A 137 -6.37 2.87 -10.95
C MET A 137 -6.59 4.17 -10.17
N ILE A 138 -5.50 4.84 -9.85
CA ILE A 138 -5.50 6.22 -9.33
C ILE A 138 -4.86 7.13 -10.37
N ALA A 139 -5.25 8.39 -10.35
CA ALA A 139 -4.57 9.43 -11.08
C ALA A 139 -4.37 10.64 -10.17
N ALA A 140 -3.27 11.33 -10.37
CA ALA A 140 -2.97 12.57 -9.67
C ALA A 140 -2.44 13.64 -10.63
N ASN A 141 -2.83 14.89 -10.33
CA ASN A 141 -2.36 16.09 -10.99
C ASN A 141 -1.64 16.93 -9.94
N ILE A 142 -0.37 17.25 -10.18
CA ILE A 142 0.52 17.88 -9.21
C ILE A 142 1.10 19.16 -9.82
N THR A 143 1.06 20.24 -9.05
CA THR A 143 1.73 21.50 -9.36
C THR A 143 2.62 21.90 -8.20
N SER A 144 3.91 22.05 -8.45
CA SER A 144 4.90 22.58 -7.50
C SER A 144 6.18 22.97 -8.24
N LYS A 145 6.86 23.98 -7.73
CA LYS A 145 8.21 24.36 -8.20
C LYS A 145 9.34 23.53 -7.62
N ALA A 146 9.05 22.71 -6.63
CA ALA A 146 10.05 21.87 -5.97
C ALA A 146 10.53 20.68 -6.83
N HIS A 147 9.78 20.30 -7.87
CA HIS A 147 10.07 19.17 -8.75
C HIS A 147 10.31 17.85 -7.96
N THR A 148 9.66 17.69 -6.81
CA THR A 148 9.80 16.50 -5.98
C THR A 148 9.28 15.28 -6.72
N GLY A 149 10.07 14.22 -6.75
CA GLY A 149 9.70 12.96 -7.38
C GLY A 149 8.49 12.29 -6.73
N ILE A 150 7.82 11.44 -7.50
CA ILE A 150 6.75 10.56 -7.01
C ILE A 150 7.33 9.16 -6.89
N CYS A 151 7.29 8.61 -5.70
CA CYS A 151 7.77 7.25 -5.44
C CYS A 151 6.66 6.22 -5.57
N PHE A 152 7.07 5.04 -6.04
CA PHE A 152 6.28 3.81 -6.09
C PHE A 152 7.09 2.76 -5.35
N ARG A 153 6.60 2.34 -4.18
CA ARG A 153 7.31 1.43 -3.29
C ARG A 153 6.45 0.19 -3.00
N PHE A 154 7.10 -0.96 -3.02
CA PHE A 154 6.42 -2.25 -2.88
C PHE A 154 6.98 -2.99 -1.66
N PRO A 155 6.20 -3.16 -0.58
CA PRO A 155 6.63 -3.88 0.61
C PRO A 155 6.38 -5.38 0.49
N TYR A 156 7.09 -6.19 1.29
CA TYR A 156 6.68 -7.54 1.60
C TYR A 156 5.61 -7.54 2.70
N PRO A 157 4.55 -8.35 2.62
CA PRO A 157 3.48 -8.33 3.61
C PRO A 157 3.91 -8.97 4.95
N THR A 158 3.31 -8.51 6.05
CA THR A 158 3.40 -9.16 7.37
C THR A 158 2.19 -10.03 7.68
N GLY A 159 1.06 -9.78 7.03
CA GLY A 159 -0.24 -10.36 7.38
C GLY A 159 -0.87 -9.74 8.63
N ALA A 160 -0.23 -8.76 9.26
CA ALA A 160 -0.79 -8.09 10.43
C ALA A 160 -2.09 -7.35 10.09
N HIS A 161 -3.04 -7.35 11.03
CA HIS A 161 -4.35 -6.72 10.88
C HIS A 161 -4.56 -5.53 11.83
N CYS A 162 -3.66 -5.32 12.79
CA CYS A 162 -3.72 -4.25 13.77
C CYS A 162 -2.41 -3.47 13.92
N ASP A 163 -1.35 -3.94 13.27
CA ASP A 163 -0.02 -3.33 13.28
C ASP A 163 0.42 -3.02 11.84
N ASP A 164 1.68 -2.73 11.62
CA ASP A 164 2.21 -2.48 10.28
C ASP A 164 2.05 -3.72 9.38
N ALA A 165 1.27 -3.56 8.33
CA ALA A 165 1.04 -4.60 7.31
C ALA A 165 2.23 -4.78 6.36
N CYS A 166 3.25 -3.95 6.45
CA CYS A 166 4.39 -3.84 5.56
C CYS A 166 5.70 -4.21 6.25
N ASN A 167 6.48 -5.08 5.60
CA ASN A 167 7.87 -5.34 5.98
C ASN A 167 8.80 -4.77 4.90
N TRP A 168 9.35 -3.60 5.15
CA TRP A 168 10.23 -2.88 4.24
C TRP A 168 11.65 -3.45 4.18
N GLU A 169 12.05 -4.23 5.18
CA GLU A 169 13.38 -4.85 5.29
C GLU A 169 13.48 -6.19 4.53
N ALA A 170 12.36 -6.79 4.17
CA ALA A 170 12.32 -8.10 3.54
C ALA A 170 12.56 -8.07 2.03
N VAL A 171 13.46 -7.21 1.56
CA VAL A 171 13.71 -6.92 0.13
C VAL A 171 14.18 -8.09 -0.71
N ASP A 172 14.63 -9.18 -0.10
CA ASP A 172 15.07 -10.38 -0.82
C ASP A 172 13.98 -11.46 -0.95
N LYS A 173 12.78 -11.23 -0.34
CA LYS A 173 11.66 -12.17 -0.39
C LYS A 173 10.71 -11.97 -1.56
N HIS A 174 10.87 -10.90 -2.30
CA HIS A 174 10.04 -10.55 -3.45
C HIS A 174 10.88 -9.90 -4.55
N THR A 175 10.29 -9.70 -5.72
CA THR A 175 10.97 -9.03 -6.84
C THR A 175 10.03 -8.02 -7.50
N THR A 176 10.59 -6.90 -7.92
CA THR A 176 9.91 -5.91 -8.78
C THR A 176 10.82 -5.59 -9.93
N THR A 177 10.32 -5.75 -11.16
CA THR A 177 11.10 -5.52 -12.37
C THR A 177 10.37 -4.59 -13.33
N ILE A 178 11.10 -3.76 -14.05
CA ILE A 178 10.57 -2.99 -15.18
C ILE A 178 10.42 -3.95 -16.36
N VAL A 179 9.18 -4.17 -16.79
CA VAL A 179 8.87 -5.00 -17.97
C VAL A 179 9.02 -4.20 -19.26
N THR A 180 8.49 -2.99 -19.26
CA THR A 180 8.61 -2.03 -20.36
C THR A 180 8.71 -0.62 -19.81
N GLN A 181 9.42 0.23 -20.54
CA GLN A 181 9.51 1.66 -20.22
C GLN A 181 9.71 2.46 -21.52
N ASN A 182 9.04 3.60 -21.60
CA ASN A 182 9.24 4.59 -22.65
C ASN A 182 9.21 6.03 -22.08
N GLU A 183 9.11 7.05 -22.92
CA GLU A 183 9.17 8.46 -22.49
C GLU A 183 8.01 8.90 -21.58
N SER A 184 6.86 8.21 -21.62
CA SER A 184 5.64 8.60 -20.92
C SER A 184 4.93 7.45 -20.20
N SER A 185 5.51 6.27 -20.15
CA SER A 185 4.93 5.13 -19.46
C SER A 185 5.96 4.12 -18.97
N ALA A 186 5.60 3.33 -17.97
CA ALA A 186 6.33 2.17 -17.52
C ALA A 186 5.36 1.08 -17.05
N VAL A 187 5.77 -0.17 -17.21
CA VAL A 187 5.07 -1.33 -16.64
C VAL A 187 6.03 -2.04 -15.72
N LEU A 188 5.65 -2.16 -14.47
CA LEU A 188 6.34 -2.93 -13.45
C LEU A 188 5.62 -4.26 -13.26
N LYS A 189 6.40 -5.31 -13.04
CA LYS A 189 5.92 -6.62 -12.60
C LYS A 189 6.42 -6.84 -11.18
N HIS A 190 5.50 -7.10 -10.27
CA HIS A 190 5.80 -7.46 -8.89
C HIS A 190 5.44 -8.92 -8.64
N THR A 191 6.38 -9.66 -8.05
CA THR A 191 6.22 -11.09 -7.74
C THR A 191 6.62 -11.33 -6.29
N LEU A 192 5.73 -11.97 -5.54
CA LEU A 192 5.98 -12.40 -4.17
C LEU A 192 5.30 -13.76 -3.94
N ASP A 193 6.05 -14.72 -3.41
CA ASP A 193 5.61 -16.11 -3.22
C ASP A 193 4.94 -16.66 -4.50
N SER A 194 3.66 -17.00 -4.45
CA SER A 194 2.89 -17.50 -5.59
C SER A 194 2.07 -16.42 -6.32
N ILE A 195 2.23 -15.14 -5.94
CA ILE A 195 1.44 -14.04 -6.47
C ILE A 195 2.28 -13.20 -7.42
N GLU A 196 1.63 -12.77 -8.47
CA GLU A 196 2.18 -11.87 -9.47
C GLU A 196 1.14 -10.83 -9.84
N TYR A 197 1.55 -9.57 -9.95
CA TYR A 197 0.71 -8.49 -10.44
C TYR A 197 1.53 -7.43 -11.17
N PHE A 198 0.85 -6.61 -11.94
CA PHE A 198 1.45 -5.54 -12.72
C PHE A 198 1.01 -4.17 -12.24
N VAL A 199 1.94 -3.22 -12.35
CA VAL A 199 1.68 -1.81 -12.09
C VAL A 199 2.02 -1.04 -13.35
N THR A 200 1.00 -0.47 -13.98
CA THR A 200 1.14 0.31 -15.20
C THR A 200 1.08 1.79 -14.89
N LEU A 201 2.10 2.51 -15.28
CA LEU A 201 2.25 3.95 -15.08
C LEU A 201 2.17 4.67 -16.41
N TYR A 202 1.41 5.77 -16.42
CA TYR A 202 1.40 6.76 -17.50
C TYR A 202 1.58 8.14 -16.90
N TRP A 203 2.30 9.00 -17.59
CA TRP A 203 2.46 10.40 -17.17
C TRP A 203 2.44 11.36 -18.34
N GLU A 204 2.00 12.58 -18.06
CA GLU A 204 2.05 13.73 -18.94
C GLU A 204 3.03 14.75 -18.36
N GLY A 205 3.74 15.45 -19.22
CA GLY A 205 4.84 16.34 -18.87
C GLY A 205 6.19 15.64 -19.04
N LYS A 206 7.26 16.42 -18.89
CA LYS A 206 8.63 15.90 -18.95
C LYS A 206 8.99 15.32 -17.58
N ALA A 207 9.33 14.06 -17.56
CA ALA A 207 9.77 13.38 -16.34
C ALA A 207 10.74 12.24 -16.67
N THR A 208 11.54 11.85 -15.69
CA THR A 208 12.38 10.66 -15.74
C THR A 208 11.85 9.61 -14.78
N PHE A 209 11.85 8.34 -15.18
CA PHE A 209 11.45 7.23 -14.33
C PHE A 209 12.62 6.28 -14.12
N ASN A 210 13.01 6.03 -12.85
CA ASN A 210 14.16 5.24 -12.51
C ASN A 210 13.92 4.40 -11.25
N GLU A 211 14.59 3.26 -11.15
CA GLU A 211 14.73 2.50 -9.92
C GLU A 211 15.76 3.20 -9.00
N LYS A 212 15.33 3.63 -7.82
CA LYS A 212 16.18 4.29 -6.82
C LYS A 212 16.83 3.26 -5.88
N ALA A 213 16.07 2.22 -5.55
CA ALA A 213 16.51 1.07 -4.75
C ALA A 213 15.62 -0.13 -5.04
N LYS A 214 15.94 -1.31 -4.52
CA LYS A 214 15.07 -2.50 -4.66
C LYS A 214 13.63 -2.16 -4.26
N HIS A 215 12.69 -2.44 -5.16
CA HIS A 215 11.25 -2.18 -4.98
C HIS A 215 10.88 -0.71 -4.77
N TYR A 216 11.77 0.20 -5.13
CA TYR A 216 11.60 1.62 -4.98
C TYR A 216 11.91 2.35 -6.30
N PHE A 217 10.87 2.84 -6.94
CA PHE A 217 10.94 3.54 -8.23
C PHE A 217 10.51 5.00 -8.03
N VAL A 218 11.08 5.90 -8.82
CA VAL A 218 10.78 7.33 -8.72
C VAL A 218 10.52 7.91 -10.12
N LEU A 219 9.39 8.61 -10.24
CA LEU A 219 9.05 9.47 -11.37
C LEU A 219 9.37 10.90 -10.98
N THR A 220 10.44 11.47 -11.54
CA THR A 220 10.93 12.81 -11.22
C THR A 220 10.49 13.79 -12.31
N PRO A 221 9.62 14.79 -12.01
CA PRO A 221 9.22 15.81 -12.96
C PRO A 221 10.38 16.76 -13.27
N MET A 222 10.38 17.29 -14.50
CA MET A 222 11.33 18.31 -14.98
C MET A 222 10.67 19.67 -15.11
N ASP A 223 9.35 19.74 -15.01
CA ASP A 223 8.53 20.94 -15.10
C ASP A 223 7.71 21.10 -13.81
N ASP A 224 7.14 22.28 -13.58
CA ASP A 224 6.32 22.62 -12.39
C ASP A 224 5.01 21.81 -12.32
N HIS A 225 4.66 21.07 -13.36
CA HIS A 225 3.43 20.31 -13.49
C HIS A 225 3.71 18.86 -13.91
N LEU A 226 3.08 17.93 -13.19
CA LEU A 226 3.07 16.50 -13.48
C LEU A 226 1.67 15.94 -13.34
N ALA A 227 1.13 15.32 -14.37
CA ALA A 227 -0.03 14.46 -14.25
C ALA A 227 0.40 12.99 -14.43
N PHE A 228 -0.09 12.09 -13.61
CA PHE A 228 0.18 10.66 -13.77
C PHE A 228 -1.04 9.80 -13.43
N ALA A 229 -1.07 8.61 -14.00
CA ALA A 229 -2.00 7.54 -13.64
C ALA A 229 -1.23 6.27 -13.28
N CYS A 230 -1.70 5.54 -12.28
CA CYS A 230 -1.13 4.30 -11.81
C CYS A 230 -2.24 3.24 -11.68
N ALA A 231 -2.16 2.19 -12.49
CA ALA A 231 -3.11 1.08 -12.50
C ALA A 231 -2.47 -0.19 -11.96
N PHE A 232 -3.25 -0.95 -11.17
CA PHE A 232 -2.85 -2.23 -10.59
C PHE A 232 -3.71 -3.34 -11.19
N THR A 233 -3.06 -4.40 -11.74
CA THR A 233 -3.76 -5.51 -12.38
C THR A 233 -3.14 -6.85 -12.00
N SER A 234 -3.97 -7.86 -11.83
CA SER A 234 -3.52 -9.25 -11.55
C SER A 234 -3.03 -10.00 -12.80
N THR A 235 -3.23 -9.43 -13.98
CA THR A 235 -2.81 -9.99 -15.29
C THR A 235 -2.55 -8.86 -16.26
#